data_606e15c712c47f713c0bc847159fa14c
#
_entry.id   606e15c712c47f713c0bc847159fa14c
#
_cell.length_a   1.000
_cell.length_b   1.000
_cell.length_c   1.000
_cell.angle_alpha   90.00
_cell.angle_beta   90.00
_cell.angle_gamma   90.00
#
_symmetry.space_group_name_H-M   'P 1'
#
loop_
_entity.id
_entity.type
_entity.pdbx_description
1 polymer ?
#
loop_
_entity_poly.entity_id
_entity_poly.type
_entity_poly.pdbx_seq_one_letter_code
_entity_poly.pdbx_strand_id
1 'polypeptide(L)'
;MRKFTLKNKIIGQILFAIIYLSTSNVIALDKFKKSDDISNYFSGILLLNENSYNESFKYLKKLNGLENEHINYSVKYLYSLVNSGNFKEAFNYSKKLEKKKLDSFESHLITGVYHLKNSNLKLAKKYFFNAKNKNSRFFLNNFVSDSLLNVTDFSNLNLDQASLKLKKLDERFDNFKNIQNVFLNCFFDSSNTPNLFTKLTSNEKTDFSRYNYFFASYLVSKGKIMEAKEIINTSLKHHPRNLLLNQYKKDLNNEKNMDVFDCKKQKHIISEILYITSNALSSQSIYPLSNFYLNLAKYLNEDFYFYDTLLAENFYKIKNYDKAKSIYQKLSRKGEALKWYASKQLAGIYILEKDKNKALDLLKDSYNSLIYKDIYEIFDYAEFLKNNEKFKKSILYYSKIINVVDESHPLYAEATDGRGVSFERIGEWDKAEKDLLSSLKSNPEQAYVINYLAYSWIEQGVKISKSLRMLEKANKIKSNDPYIIDSLGWALFKLKRYDESKEYLQQAVKLLPGDPIVNDHYGDVLWKNGDEIQARYYWKYVLNLKKTENELKEKIKRKLITGI
;
A
#
# COMPACT_ATOMS: atom_id res chain seq x y z
N MET A 1 13.86 -13.75 -16.75
CA MET A 1 12.78 -12.98 -17.42
C MET A 1 11.59 -13.79 -17.96
N ARG A 2 11.69 -15.07 -18.31
CA ARG A 2 10.55 -15.84 -18.90
C ARG A 2 9.49 -16.40 -17.91
N LYS A 3 9.73 -16.40 -16.61
CA LYS A 3 8.76 -16.89 -15.58
C LYS A 3 7.83 -15.80 -15.01
N PHE A 4 8.09 -14.51 -15.30
CA PHE A 4 7.24 -13.39 -14.83
C PHE A 4 6.03 -13.13 -15.76
N THR A 5 6.14 -13.51 -17.04
CA THR A 5 5.10 -13.25 -18.05
C THR A 5 3.90 -14.20 -18.00
N LEU A 6 4.06 -15.41 -17.44
CA LEU A 6 2.94 -16.36 -17.32
C LEU A 6 2.00 -16.02 -16.15
N LYS A 7 2.54 -15.52 -15.02
CA LYS A 7 1.73 -15.06 -13.88
C LYS A 7 0.86 -13.86 -14.23
N ASN A 8 1.39 -12.92 -15.03
CA ASN A 8 0.63 -11.74 -15.47
C ASN A 8 -0.49 -12.06 -16.48
N LYS A 9 -0.38 -13.12 -17.26
CA LYS A 9 -1.47 -13.55 -18.17
C LYS A 9 -2.66 -14.15 -17.43
N ILE A 10 -2.43 -14.92 -16.36
CA ILE A 10 -3.50 -15.51 -15.54
C ILE A 10 -4.20 -14.40 -14.73
N ILE A 11 -3.46 -13.41 -14.22
CA ILE A 11 -4.00 -12.23 -13.54
C ILE A 11 -4.83 -11.36 -14.51
N GLY A 12 -4.37 -11.20 -15.75
CA GLY A 12 -5.12 -10.49 -16.81
C GLY A 12 -6.45 -11.16 -17.17
N GLN A 13 -6.52 -12.50 -17.16
CA GLN A 13 -7.75 -13.23 -17.44
C GLN A 13 -8.77 -13.15 -16.30
N ILE A 14 -8.31 -13.04 -15.04
CA ILE A 14 -9.19 -12.81 -13.88
C ILE A 14 -9.75 -11.37 -13.91
N LEU A 15 -8.93 -10.38 -14.28
CA LEU A 15 -9.40 -8.99 -14.49
C LEU A 15 -10.45 -8.89 -15.63
N PHE A 16 -10.25 -9.61 -16.74
CA PHE A 16 -11.19 -9.62 -17.85
C PHE A 16 -12.53 -10.26 -17.48
N ALA A 17 -12.53 -11.32 -16.66
CA ALA A 17 -13.75 -11.94 -16.16
C ALA A 17 -14.54 -11.03 -15.19
N ILE A 18 -13.85 -10.22 -14.39
CA ILE A 18 -14.47 -9.25 -13.44
C ILE A 18 -15.03 -8.04 -14.21
N ILE A 19 -14.35 -7.57 -15.26
CA ILE A 19 -14.84 -6.47 -16.12
C ILE A 19 -16.04 -6.92 -16.95
N TYR A 20 -16.06 -8.18 -17.43
CA TYR A 20 -17.19 -8.71 -18.20
C TYR A 20 -18.48 -8.85 -17.35
N LEU A 21 -18.34 -9.00 -16.02
CA LEU A 21 -19.48 -9.01 -15.09
C LEU A 21 -20.04 -7.60 -14.82
N SER A 22 -19.29 -6.54 -15.14
CA SER A 22 -19.77 -5.15 -15.03
C SER A 22 -20.53 -4.66 -16.27
N THR A 23 -20.41 -5.34 -17.39
CA THR A 23 -21.04 -4.91 -18.66
C THR A 23 -22.39 -5.59 -18.97
N SER A 24 -22.84 -6.55 -18.15
CA SER A 24 -24.17 -7.17 -18.30
C SER A 24 -25.34 -6.29 -17.80
N ASN A 25 -25.12 -4.99 -17.62
CA ASN A 25 -26.12 -4.08 -17.03
C ASN A 25 -27.24 -3.61 -17.98
N VAL A 26 -27.22 -4.02 -19.25
CA VAL A 26 -28.21 -3.50 -20.23
C VAL A 26 -29.58 -4.18 -20.13
N ILE A 27 -29.67 -5.36 -19.52
CA ILE A 27 -30.94 -6.13 -19.42
C ILE A 27 -31.77 -5.76 -18.18
N ALA A 28 -31.23 -4.93 -17.27
CA ALA A 28 -31.88 -4.63 -15.99
C ALA A 28 -32.92 -3.50 -16.04
N LEU A 29 -32.94 -2.69 -17.09
CA LEU A 29 -33.80 -1.50 -17.16
C LEU A 29 -35.30 -1.79 -17.23
N ASP A 30 -35.70 -2.91 -17.81
CA ASP A 30 -37.11 -3.31 -17.96
C ASP A 30 -37.76 -3.80 -16.64
N LYS A 31 -36.98 -3.93 -15.58
CA LYS A 31 -37.46 -4.49 -14.31
C LYS A 31 -37.81 -3.46 -13.23
N PHE A 32 -37.50 -2.21 -13.45
CA PHE A 32 -37.84 -1.14 -12.50
C PHE A 32 -39.28 -0.66 -12.68
N LYS A 33 -40.07 -0.71 -11.63
CA LYS A 33 -41.49 -0.34 -11.65
C LYS A 33 -41.73 1.18 -11.63
N LYS A 34 -40.72 1.98 -11.25
CA LYS A 34 -40.80 3.43 -11.11
C LYS A 34 -39.49 4.08 -11.50
N SER A 35 -39.52 5.30 -12.05
CA SER A 35 -38.32 6.09 -12.38
C SER A 35 -37.42 6.31 -11.15
N ASP A 36 -38.02 6.46 -9.97
CA ASP A 36 -37.30 6.62 -8.71
C ASP A 36 -36.46 5.39 -8.34
N ASP A 37 -36.93 4.17 -8.69
CA ASP A 37 -36.20 2.94 -8.40
C ASP A 37 -34.93 2.88 -9.26
N ILE A 38 -35.00 3.31 -10.53
CA ILE A 38 -33.83 3.40 -11.43
C ILE A 38 -32.82 4.39 -10.83
N SER A 39 -33.28 5.58 -10.45
CA SER A 39 -32.43 6.62 -9.85
C SER A 39 -31.78 6.13 -8.56
N ASN A 40 -32.55 5.52 -7.64
CA ASN A 40 -32.03 4.96 -6.39
C ASN A 40 -31.01 3.84 -6.63
N TYR A 41 -31.24 2.96 -7.65
CA TYR A 41 -30.30 1.90 -7.97
C TYR A 41 -28.98 2.46 -8.46
N PHE A 42 -28.97 3.34 -9.48
CA PHE A 42 -27.76 3.91 -10.02
C PHE A 42 -27.01 4.78 -9.01
N SER A 43 -27.73 5.59 -8.21
CA SER A 43 -27.13 6.36 -7.12
C SER A 43 -26.48 5.43 -6.09
N GLY A 44 -27.17 4.36 -5.69
CA GLY A 44 -26.63 3.38 -4.76
C GLY A 44 -25.38 2.67 -5.28
N ILE A 45 -25.38 2.28 -6.57
CA ILE A 45 -24.21 1.62 -7.20
C ILE A 45 -23.05 2.59 -7.38
N LEU A 46 -23.31 3.83 -7.82
CA LEU A 46 -22.27 4.85 -7.96
C LEU A 46 -21.57 5.10 -6.62
N LEU A 47 -22.34 5.35 -5.58
CA LEU A 47 -21.82 5.57 -4.22
C LEU A 47 -21.10 4.33 -3.66
N LEU A 48 -21.55 3.10 -4.01
CA LEU A 48 -20.84 1.89 -3.63
C LEU A 48 -19.46 1.81 -4.31
N ASN A 49 -19.38 2.17 -5.59
CA ASN A 49 -18.13 2.19 -6.34
C ASN A 49 -17.19 3.31 -5.86
N GLU A 50 -17.73 4.42 -5.39
CA GLU A 50 -17.00 5.51 -4.73
C GLU A 50 -16.67 5.20 -3.26
N ASN A 51 -17.02 3.99 -2.78
CA ASN A 51 -16.82 3.54 -1.40
C ASN A 51 -17.53 4.42 -0.34
N SER A 52 -18.59 5.13 -0.73
CA SER A 52 -19.49 5.89 0.14
C SER A 52 -20.60 4.97 0.67
N TYR A 53 -20.20 3.97 1.48
CA TYR A 53 -21.04 2.83 1.83
C TYR A 53 -22.31 3.18 2.60
N ASN A 54 -22.25 4.15 3.52
CA ASN A 54 -23.41 4.58 4.31
C ASN A 54 -24.49 5.24 3.43
N GLU A 55 -24.04 6.05 2.48
CA GLU A 55 -24.91 6.73 1.52
C GLU A 55 -25.46 5.70 0.52
N SER A 56 -24.62 4.84 -0.02
CA SER A 56 -25.03 3.71 -0.89
C SER A 56 -26.12 2.87 -0.23
N PHE A 57 -25.92 2.49 1.03
CA PHE A 57 -26.90 1.76 1.81
C PHE A 57 -28.27 2.45 1.85
N LYS A 58 -28.32 3.77 2.06
CA LYS A 58 -29.59 4.53 2.12
C LYS A 58 -30.38 4.47 0.82
N TYR A 59 -29.70 4.51 -0.32
CA TYR A 59 -30.35 4.41 -1.64
C TYR A 59 -30.79 2.97 -1.93
N LEU A 60 -29.89 1.98 -1.74
CA LEU A 60 -30.20 0.59 -2.03
C LEU A 60 -31.29 0.03 -1.12
N LYS A 61 -31.41 0.49 0.13
CA LYS A 61 -32.47 0.09 1.07
C LYS A 61 -33.89 0.43 0.57
N LYS A 62 -34.04 1.50 -0.20
CA LYS A 62 -35.35 1.92 -0.77
C LYS A 62 -35.88 0.92 -1.81
N LEU A 63 -35.02 0.09 -2.37
CA LEU A 63 -35.31 -0.88 -3.41
C LEU A 63 -35.72 -2.26 -2.85
N ASN A 64 -36.27 -2.30 -1.65
CA ASN A 64 -36.69 -3.56 -1.02
C ASN A 64 -37.77 -4.24 -1.88
N GLY A 65 -37.48 -5.47 -2.33
CA GLY A 65 -38.32 -6.24 -3.26
C GLY A 65 -37.64 -6.45 -4.63
N LEU A 66 -36.67 -5.63 -5.01
CA LEU A 66 -35.93 -5.76 -6.26
C LEU A 66 -35.09 -7.07 -6.30
N GLU A 67 -34.82 -7.69 -5.15
CA GLU A 67 -34.12 -8.96 -5.07
C GLU A 67 -34.79 -10.08 -5.84
N ASN A 68 -36.11 -10.04 -6.08
CA ASN A 68 -36.83 -11.05 -6.82
C ASN A 68 -36.56 -10.98 -8.34
N GLU A 69 -36.18 -9.82 -8.83
CA GLU A 69 -36.06 -9.52 -10.24
C GLU A 69 -34.59 -9.29 -10.66
N HIS A 70 -33.73 -8.89 -9.71
CA HIS A 70 -32.35 -8.50 -10.00
C HIS A 70 -31.36 -9.05 -8.96
N ILE A 71 -30.74 -10.20 -9.27
CA ILE A 71 -29.83 -10.90 -8.35
C ILE A 71 -28.61 -10.05 -7.96
N ASN A 72 -28.07 -9.25 -8.88
CA ASN A 72 -26.92 -8.39 -8.61
C ASN A 72 -27.22 -7.30 -7.58
N TYR A 73 -28.46 -6.85 -7.46
CA TYR A 73 -28.88 -5.91 -6.43
C TYR A 73 -28.59 -6.48 -5.03
N SER A 74 -28.98 -7.74 -4.79
CA SER A 74 -28.81 -8.38 -3.47
C SER A 74 -27.36 -8.41 -3.03
N VAL A 75 -26.45 -8.76 -3.92
CA VAL A 75 -24.99 -8.79 -3.64
C VAL A 75 -24.47 -7.39 -3.34
N LYS A 76 -24.85 -6.39 -4.14
CA LYS A 76 -24.43 -4.98 -3.94
C LYS A 76 -24.98 -4.41 -2.62
N TYR A 77 -26.21 -4.75 -2.28
CA TYR A 77 -26.80 -4.34 -1.01
C TYR A 77 -26.11 -4.99 0.18
N LEU A 78 -25.76 -6.29 0.10
CA LEU A 78 -24.96 -6.95 1.13
C LEU A 78 -23.58 -6.32 1.30
N TYR A 79 -22.91 -5.94 0.20
CA TYR A 79 -21.62 -5.21 0.27
C TYR A 79 -21.78 -3.85 0.96
N SER A 80 -22.85 -3.11 0.67
CA SER A 80 -23.09 -1.82 1.33
C SER A 80 -23.34 -1.99 2.83
N LEU A 81 -24.08 -3.03 3.23
CA LEU A 81 -24.39 -3.34 4.64
C LEU A 81 -23.14 -3.72 5.43
N VAL A 82 -22.31 -4.64 4.90
CA VAL A 82 -21.08 -5.09 5.57
C VAL A 82 -20.07 -3.94 5.65
N ASN A 83 -19.88 -3.20 4.57
CA ASN A 83 -18.91 -2.12 4.51
C ASN A 83 -19.34 -0.87 5.32
N SER A 84 -20.63 -0.75 5.65
CA SER A 84 -21.13 0.27 6.58
C SER A 84 -21.21 -0.20 8.04
N GLY A 85 -20.80 -1.45 8.33
CA GLY A 85 -20.83 -2.02 9.68
C GLY A 85 -22.20 -2.54 10.14
N ASN A 86 -23.20 -2.60 9.26
CA ASN A 86 -24.57 -3.04 9.57
C ASN A 86 -24.72 -4.58 9.54
N PHE A 87 -23.90 -5.30 10.30
CA PHE A 87 -23.81 -6.77 10.25
C PHE A 87 -25.13 -7.49 10.62
N LYS A 88 -25.88 -6.97 11.61
CA LYS A 88 -27.17 -7.55 11.99
C LYS A 88 -28.18 -7.44 10.85
N GLU A 89 -28.22 -6.29 10.16
CA GLU A 89 -29.11 -6.11 9.01
C GLU A 89 -28.67 -6.96 7.82
N ALA A 90 -27.36 -7.07 7.57
CA ALA A 90 -26.80 -7.97 6.56
C ALA A 90 -27.19 -9.43 6.82
N PHE A 91 -27.11 -9.89 8.08
CA PHE A 91 -27.57 -11.22 8.48
C PHE A 91 -29.08 -11.40 8.23
N ASN A 92 -29.90 -10.46 8.69
CA ASN A 92 -31.36 -10.55 8.51
C ASN A 92 -31.75 -10.58 7.03
N TYR A 93 -31.09 -9.74 6.21
CA TYR A 93 -31.32 -9.73 4.77
C TYR A 93 -30.86 -11.03 4.10
N SER A 94 -29.72 -11.58 4.51
CA SER A 94 -29.25 -12.90 4.05
C SER A 94 -30.25 -14.01 4.37
N LYS A 95 -30.88 -14.00 5.55
CA LYS A 95 -31.94 -14.94 5.94
C LYS A 95 -33.22 -14.76 5.11
N LYS A 96 -33.55 -13.49 4.74
CA LYS A 96 -34.67 -13.21 3.82
C LYS A 96 -34.41 -13.81 2.43
N LEU A 97 -33.19 -13.66 1.91
CA LEU A 97 -32.79 -14.24 0.62
C LEU A 97 -32.88 -15.79 0.64
N GLU A 98 -32.41 -16.42 1.72
CA GLU A 98 -32.49 -17.87 1.88
C GLU A 98 -33.95 -18.36 1.84
N LYS A 99 -34.88 -17.69 2.55
CA LYS A 99 -36.32 -18.03 2.52
C LYS A 99 -36.92 -17.91 1.13
N LYS A 100 -36.42 -16.98 0.31
CA LYS A 100 -36.87 -16.78 -1.07
C LYS A 100 -36.13 -17.64 -2.10
N LYS A 101 -35.17 -18.47 -1.68
CA LYS A 101 -34.28 -19.26 -2.55
C LYS A 101 -33.41 -18.39 -3.50
N LEU A 102 -33.10 -17.16 -3.09
CA LEU A 102 -32.29 -16.18 -3.79
C LEU A 102 -30.91 -15.99 -3.13
N ASP A 103 -30.50 -16.94 -2.32
CA ASP A 103 -29.26 -16.96 -1.55
C ASP A 103 -28.03 -17.07 -2.48
N SER A 104 -27.00 -16.31 -2.13
CA SER A 104 -25.71 -16.24 -2.82
C SER A 104 -24.56 -16.71 -1.94
N PHE A 105 -23.36 -16.80 -2.51
CA PHE A 105 -22.13 -17.02 -1.77
C PHE A 105 -21.98 -16.02 -0.62
N GLU A 106 -22.16 -14.73 -0.91
CA GLU A 106 -22.01 -13.65 0.06
C GLU A 106 -23.03 -13.75 1.20
N SER A 107 -24.29 -14.07 0.88
CA SER A 107 -25.32 -14.21 1.90
C SER A 107 -25.04 -15.36 2.86
N HIS A 108 -24.51 -16.48 2.34
CA HIS A 108 -24.11 -17.62 3.18
C HIS A 108 -22.83 -17.32 3.96
N LEU A 109 -21.84 -16.66 3.35
CA LEU A 109 -20.61 -16.23 4.02
C LEU A 109 -20.92 -15.31 5.21
N ILE A 110 -21.74 -14.28 5.00
CA ILE A 110 -22.17 -13.34 6.05
C ILE A 110 -22.91 -14.08 7.17
N THR A 111 -23.83 -14.98 6.82
CA THR A 111 -24.59 -15.76 7.81
C THR A 111 -23.67 -16.67 8.62
N GLY A 112 -22.70 -17.33 7.97
CA GLY A 112 -21.70 -18.17 8.64
C GLY A 112 -20.81 -17.35 9.60
N VAL A 113 -20.33 -16.20 9.16
CA VAL A 113 -19.52 -15.26 9.98
C VAL A 113 -20.34 -14.74 11.18
N TYR A 114 -21.61 -14.40 10.98
CA TYR A 114 -22.50 -13.96 12.07
C TYR A 114 -22.66 -15.05 13.13
N HIS A 115 -22.90 -16.29 12.74
CA HIS A 115 -23.00 -17.41 13.68
C HIS A 115 -21.67 -17.70 14.38
N LEU A 116 -20.55 -17.60 13.68
CA LEU A 116 -19.22 -17.76 14.27
C LEU A 116 -18.92 -16.69 15.33
N LYS A 117 -19.26 -15.43 15.07
CA LYS A 117 -19.13 -14.33 16.05
C LYS A 117 -19.88 -14.64 17.34
N ASN A 118 -21.07 -15.26 17.21
CA ASN A 118 -21.93 -15.65 18.33
C ASN A 118 -21.63 -17.08 18.84
N SER A 119 -20.45 -17.61 18.57
CA SER A 119 -19.94 -18.91 19.06
C SER A 119 -20.79 -20.12 18.63
N ASN A 120 -21.62 -20.01 17.59
CA ASN A 120 -22.38 -21.11 17.05
C ASN A 120 -21.67 -21.79 15.88
N LEU A 121 -20.64 -22.59 16.20
CA LEU A 121 -19.81 -23.29 15.22
C LEU A 121 -20.59 -24.22 14.29
N LYS A 122 -21.61 -24.92 14.81
CA LYS A 122 -22.42 -25.87 14.01
C LYS A 122 -23.14 -25.13 12.88
N LEU A 123 -23.79 -24.03 13.17
CA LEU A 123 -24.44 -23.20 12.14
C LEU A 123 -23.44 -22.50 11.25
N ALA A 124 -22.33 -21.96 11.80
CA ALA A 124 -21.28 -21.35 10.99
C ALA A 124 -20.79 -22.34 9.92
N LYS A 125 -20.44 -23.57 10.30
CA LYS A 125 -20.02 -24.64 9.38
C LYS A 125 -21.06 -24.93 8.30
N LYS A 126 -22.33 -25.05 8.68
CA LYS A 126 -23.44 -25.28 7.73
C LYS A 126 -23.47 -24.20 6.65
N TYR A 127 -23.37 -22.93 7.06
CA TYR A 127 -23.43 -21.80 6.12
C TYR A 127 -22.18 -21.66 5.26
N PHE A 128 -20.99 -21.94 5.77
CA PHE A 128 -19.77 -21.99 4.95
C PHE A 128 -19.82 -23.12 3.91
N PHE A 129 -20.43 -24.28 4.27
CA PHE A 129 -20.66 -25.36 3.31
C PHE A 129 -21.68 -24.94 2.23
N ASN A 130 -22.76 -24.28 2.60
CA ASN A 130 -23.71 -23.73 1.63
C ASN A 130 -23.07 -22.68 0.71
N ALA A 131 -22.20 -21.82 1.25
CA ALA A 131 -21.43 -20.84 0.46
C ALA A 131 -20.58 -21.54 -0.61
N LYS A 132 -19.84 -22.60 -0.22
CA LYS A 132 -19.06 -23.41 -1.16
C LYS A 132 -19.92 -23.95 -2.32
N ASN A 133 -21.10 -24.47 -2.03
CA ASN A 133 -21.99 -25.09 -3.03
C ASN A 133 -22.64 -24.08 -3.99
N LYS A 134 -22.72 -22.78 -3.61
CA LYS A 134 -23.34 -21.76 -4.45
C LYS A 134 -22.40 -21.21 -5.54
N ASN A 135 -21.09 -21.39 -5.44
CA ASN A 135 -20.17 -20.69 -6.35
C ASN A 135 -18.90 -21.49 -6.70
N SER A 136 -19.10 -22.72 -7.16
CA SER A 136 -18.01 -23.64 -7.55
C SER A 136 -17.13 -23.13 -8.71
N ARG A 137 -17.59 -22.10 -9.47
CA ARG A 137 -16.89 -21.56 -10.63
C ARG A 137 -15.86 -20.47 -10.29
N PHE A 138 -15.99 -19.82 -9.12
CA PHE A 138 -15.09 -18.75 -8.71
C PHE A 138 -14.02 -19.28 -7.75
N PHE A 139 -12.81 -19.29 -8.23
CA PHE A 139 -11.65 -19.84 -7.55
C PHE A 139 -11.41 -19.26 -6.14
N LEU A 140 -11.51 -17.94 -5.98
CA LEU A 140 -11.36 -17.27 -4.70
C LEU A 140 -12.41 -17.72 -3.68
N ASN A 141 -13.66 -17.85 -4.12
CA ASN A 141 -14.77 -18.24 -3.25
C ASN A 141 -14.61 -19.68 -2.76
N ASN A 142 -14.12 -20.58 -3.61
CA ASN A 142 -13.82 -21.96 -3.23
C ASN A 142 -12.69 -21.99 -2.19
N PHE A 143 -11.58 -21.26 -2.45
CA PHE A 143 -10.48 -21.16 -1.50
C PHE A 143 -10.93 -20.65 -0.14
N VAL A 144 -11.68 -19.54 -0.11
CA VAL A 144 -12.20 -18.95 1.13
C VAL A 144 -13.09 -19.97 1.85
N SER A 145 -14.09 -20.56 1.17
CA SER A 145 -15.00 -21.51 1.79
C SER A 145 -14.28 -22.73 2.36
N ASP A 146 -13.33 -23.30 1.61
CA ASP A 146 -12.57 -24.48 2.05
C ASP A 146 -11.70 -24.16 3.26
N SER A 147 -11.05 -22.99 3.27
CA SER A 147 -10.26 -22.53 4.40
C SER A 147 -11.11 -22.32 5.66
N LEU A 148 -12.29 -21.70 5.53
CA LEU A 148 -13.21 -21.49 6.65
C LEU A 148 -13.78 -22.81 7.19
N LEU A 149 -14.14 -23.74 6.29
CA LEU A 149 -14.61 -25.07 6.67
C LEU A 149 -13.54 -25.88 7.42
N ASN A 150 -12.29 -25.83 6.94
CA ASN A 150 -11.19 -26.50 7.61
C ASN A 150 -11.03 -26.02 9.04
N VAL A 151 -11.02 -24.71 9.27
CA VAL A 151 -10.85 -24.12 10.61
C VAL A 151 -12.06 -24.43 11.51
N THR A 152 -13.28 -24.38 10.99
CA THR A 152 -14.49 -24.74 11.79
C THR A 152 -14.53 -26.20 12.19
N ASP A 153 -13.79 -27.07 11.52
CA ASP A 153 -13.70 -28.49 11.85
C ASP A 153 -12.67 -28.81 12.95
N PHE A 154 -11.78 -27.89 13.33
CA PHE A 154 -10.72 -28.16 14.31
C PHE A 154 -11.24 -28.74 15.63
N SER A 155 -12.37 -28.28 16.12
CA SER A 155 -12.96 -28.80 17.37
C SER A 155 -13.49 -30.25 17.28
N ASN A 156 -13.66 -30.80 16.07
CA ASN A 156 -14.22 -32.11 15.83
C ASN A 156 -13.21 -33.12 15.27
N LEU A 157 -11.96 -32.75 15.13
CA LEU A 157 -10.88 -33.51 14.52
C LEU A 157 -9.69 -33.56 15.45
N ASN A 158 -8.80 -34.54 15.25
CA ASN A 158 -7.44 -34.48 15.78
C ASN A 158 -6.51 -33.77 14.77
N LEU A 159 -5.26 -33.52 15.20
CA LEU A 159 -4.25 -32.80 14.40
C LEU A 159 -4.00 -33.47 13.05
N ASP A 160 -3.89 -34.80 13.01
CA ASP A 160 -3.59 -35.53 11.78
C ASP A 160 -4.73 -35.45 10.77
N GLN A 161 -5.96 -35.63 11.23
CA GLN A 161 -7.15 -35.50 10.39
C GLN A 161 -7.31 -34.08 9.84
N ALA A 162 -7.06 -33.06 10.66
CA ALA A 162 -7.15 -31.67 10.24
C ALA A 162 -6.01 -31.33 9.25
N SER A 163 -4.79 -31.86 9.46
CA SER A 163 -3.66 -31.71 8.55
C SER A 163 -3.93 -32.35 7.19
N LEU A 164 -4.54 -33.53 7.16
CA LEU A 164 -4.94 -34.19 5.91
C LEU A 164 -5.95 -33.36 5.11
N LYS A 165 -6.90 -32.70 5.79
CA LYS A 165 -7.84 -31.79 5.13
C LYS A 165 -7.14 -30.56 4.56
N LEU A 166 -6.22 -29.98 5.31
CA LEU A 166 -5.46 -28.81 4.86
C LEU A 166 -4.61 -29.12 3.61
N LYS A 167 -4.02 -30.31 3.52
CA LYS A 167 -3.26 -30.76 2.34
C LYS A 167 -4.11 -30.82 1.06
N LYS A 168 -5.42 -31.01 1.17
CA LYS A 168 -6.36 -31.07 0.03
C LYS A 168 -6.69 -29.70 -0.56
N LEU A 169 -6.29 -28.59 0.09
CA LEU A 169 -6.44 -27.27 -0.50
C LEU A 169 -5.57 -27.15 -1.76
N ASP A 170 -6.03 -26.35 -2.70
CA ASP A 170 -5.39 -26.15 -3.99
C ASP A 170 -3.93 -25.66 -3.82
N GLU A 171 -2.98 -26.28 -4.53
CA GLU A 171 -1.54 -26.00 -4.45
C GLU A 171 -1.16 -24.59 -4.87
N ARG A 172 -2.01 -23.92 -5.67
CA ARG A 172 -1.82 -22.51 -6.03
C ARG A 172 -1.78 -21.58 -4.83
N PHE A 173 -2.26 -22.05 -3.66
CA PHE A 173 -2.29 -21.32 -2.40
C PHE A 173 -1.29 -21.84 -1.36
N ASP A 174 -0.14 -22.39 -1.77
CA ASP A 174 0.81 -23.00 -0.84
C ASP A 174 1.27 -22.04 0.27
N ASN A 175 1.49 -20.77 -0.03
CA ASN A 175 1.80 -19.76 1.00
C ASN A 175 0.68 -19.65 2.05
N PHE A 176 -0.57 -19.67 1.63
CA PHE A 176 -1.72 -19.64 2.55
C PHE A 176 -1.89 -20.96 3.31
N LYS A 177 -1.59 -22.10 2.68
CA LYS A 177 -1.56 -23.40 3.38
C LYS A 177 -0.52 -23.43 4.48
N ASN A 178 0.67 -22.88 4.23
CA ASN A 178 1.74 -22.79 5.23
C ASN A 178 1.29 -21.96 6.44
N ILE A 179 0.63 -20.82 6.22
CA ILE A 179 0.06 -19.99 7.29
C ILE A 179 -1.00 -20.76 8.07
N GLN A 180 -1.95 -21.41 7.37
CA GLN A 180 -3.01 -22.19 8.03
C GLN A 180 -2.44 -23.38 8.80
N ASN A 181 -1.35 -24.00 8.30
CA ASN A 181 -0.69 -25.11 9.00
C ASN A 181 -0.05 -24.66 10.33
N VAL A 182 0.54 -23.47 10.36
CA VAL A 182 1.06 -22.89 11.60
C VAL A 182 -0.07 -22.67 12.61
N PHE A 183 -1.19 -22.05 12.21
CA PHE A 183 -2.32 -21.82 13.09
C PHE A 183 -3.03 -23.13 13.51
N LEU A 184 -3.07 -24.12 12.63
CA LEU A 184 -3.57 -25.46 12.96
C LEU A 184 -2.75 -26.08 14.10
N ASN A 185 -1.42 -26.11 13.96
CA ASN A 185 -0.56 -26.66 15.01
C ASN A 185 -0.64 -25.85 16.31
N CYS A 186 -0.77 -24.53 16.20
CA CYS A 186 -0.99 -23.65 17.35
C CYS A 186 -2.33 -23.96 18.05
N PHE A 187 -3.39 -24.19 17.28
CA PHE A 187 -4.71 -24.56 17.82
C PHE A 187 -4.65 -25.87 18.63
N PHE A 188 -3.98 -26.88 18.13
CA PHE A 188 -3.83 -28.19 18.80
C PHE A 188 -2.70 -28.21 19.84
N ASP A 189 -2.00 -27.12 20.04
CA ASP A 189 -0.88 -27.02 20.98
C ASP A 189 0.26 -28.00 20.68
N SER A 190 0.51 -28.22 19.39
CA SER A 190 1.55 -29.12 18.93
C SER A 190 2.93 -28.62 19.34
N SER A 191 3.81 -29.54 19.79
CA SER A 191 5.23 -29.27 20.09
C SER A 191 5.99 -28.75 18.87
N ASN A 192 5.51 -29.01 17.64
CA ASN A 192 6.10 -28.53 16.41
C ASN A 192 5.74 -27.07 16.05
N THR A 193 4.83 -26.43 16.79
CA THR A 193 4.36 -25.06 16.51
C THR A 193 5.50 -24.05 16.38
N PRO A 194 6.50 -23.98 17.30
CA PRO A 194 7.63 -23.05 17.17
C PRO A 194 8.43 -23.26 15.88
N ASN A 195 8.74 -24.51 15.53
CA ASN A 195 9.49 -24.84 14.29
C ASN A 195 8.75 -24.38 13.03
N LEU A 196 7.43 -24.55 13.01
CA LEU A 196 6.60 -24.12 11.88
C LEU A 196 6.54 -22.59 11.75
N PHE A 197 6.46 -21.85 12.85
CA PHE A 197 6.59 -20.40 12.84
C PHE A 197 7.93 -19.96 12.31
N THR A 198 9.04 -20.51 12.82
CA THR A 198 10.40 -20.20 12.38
C THR A 198 10.54 -20.48 10.88
N LYS A 199 10.10 -21.66 10.40
CA LYS A 199 10.15 -22.02 8.98
C LYS A 199 9.34 -21.06 8.10
N LEU A 200 8.16 -20.60 8.58
CA LEU A 200 7.34 -19.66 7.83
C LEU A 200 8.02 -18.29 7.72
N THR A 201 8.55 -17.78 8.83
CA THR A 201 9.10 -16.42 8.90
C THR A 201 10.53 -16.28 8.37
N SER A 202 11.26 -17.39 8.20
CA SER A 202 12.60 -17.42 7.56
C SER A 202 12.54 -17.56 6.02
N ASN A 203 11.35 -17.45 5.42
CA ASN A 203 11.22 -17.57 3.97
C ASN A 203 11.72 -16.28 3.27
N GLU A 204 12.84 -16.38 2.58
CA GLU A 204 13.47 -15.24 1.87
C GLU A 204 12.68 -14.78 0.61
N LYS A 205 11.80 -15.64 0.07
CA LYS A 205 11.04 -15.35 -1.16
C LYS A 205 9.77 -14.53 -0.93
N THR A 206 9.26 -14.55 0.31
CA THR A 206 8.00 -13.90 0.67
C THR A 206 8.15 -13.29 2.07
N ASP A 207 7.80 -12.02 2.21
CA ASP A 207 7.81 -11.36 3.51
C ASP A 207 6.64 -11.89 4.38
N PHE A 208 6.99 -12.72 5.32
CA PHE A 208 6.11 -13.23 6.37
C PHE A 208 6.41 -12.62 7.75
N SER A 209 7.09 -11.47 7.82
CA SER A 209 7.48 -10.81 9.07
C SER A 209 6.29 -10.56 10.02
N ARG A 210 5.08 -10.35 9.47
CA ARG A 210 3.83 -10.26 10.23
C ARG A 210 3.61 -11.45 11.17
N TYR A 211 4.02 -12.66 10.75
CA TYR A 211 3.80 -13.88 11.52
C TYR A 211 4.73 -14.02 12.72
N ASN A 212 5.79 -13.22 12.83
CA ASN A 212 6.58 -13.09 14.05
C ASN A 212 5.77 -12.47 15.21
N TYR A 213 4.79 -11.61 14.91
CA TYR A 213 3.83 -11.15 15.91
C TYR A 213 3.03 -12.32 16.50
N PHE A 214 2.45 -13.16 15.66
CA PHE A 214 1.65 -14.30 16.11
C PHE A 214 2.50 -15.34 16.82
N PHE A 215 3.75 -15.53 16.41
CA PHE A 215 4.70 -16.38 17.09
C PHE A 215 5.04 -15.85 18.49
N ALA A 216 5.38 -14.59 18.59
CA ALA A 216 5.65 -13.96 19.88
C ALA A 216 4.42 -13.96 20.80
N SER A 217 3.22 -13.71 20.27
CA SER A 217 1.96 -13.84 21.02
C SER A 217 1.74 -15.25 21.55
N TYR A 218 2.02 -16.29 20.74
CA TYR A 218 1.99 -17.68 21.17
C TYR A 218 3.01 -17.94 22.29
N LEU A 219 4.23 -17.45 22.18
CA LEU A 219 5.25 -17.61 23.23
C LEU A 219 4.84 -16.92 24.53
N VAL A 220 4.28 -15.71 24.46
CA VAL A 220 3.73 -15.00 25.64
C VAL A 220 2.63 -15.81 26.30
N SER A 221 1.71 -16.42 25.53
CA SER A 221 0.65 -17.28 26.08
C SER A 221 1.18 -18.55 26.78
N LYS A 222 2.45 -18.91 26.52
CA LYS A 222 3.18 -20.01 27.19
C LYS A 222 4.08 -19.53 28.33
N GLY A 223 4.02 -18.26 28.73
CA GLY A 223 4.89 -17.67 29.74
C GLY A 223 6.33 -17.40 29.29
N LYS A 224 6.65 -17.57 28.00
CA LYS A 224 7.99 -17.44 27.41
C LYS A 224 8.26 -16.02 26.90
N ILE A 225 8.15 -15.04 27.80
CA ILE A 225 8.22 -13.60 27.45
C ILE A 225 9.59 -13.22 26.89
N MET A 226 10.69 -13.78 27.42
CA MET A 226 12.04 -13.47 26.94
C MET A 226 12.26 -13.96 25.51
N GLU A 227 11.83 -15.20 25.19
CA GLU A 227 11.88 -15.74 23.83
C GLU A 227 11.02 -14.88 22.86
N ALA A 228 9.85 -14.43 23.29
CA ALA A 228 9.00 -13.55 22.50
C ALA A 228 9.70 -12.21 22.17
N LYS A 229 10.35 -11.59 23.16
CA LYS A 229 11.14 -10.36 22.96
C LYS A 229 12.30 -10.57 21.97
N GLU A 230 12.97 -11.72 22.05
CA GLU A 230 14.06 -12.08 21.13
C GLU A 230 13.57 -12.21 19.67
N ILE A 231 12.47 -12.93 19.45
CA ILE A 231 11.84 -13.06 18.11
C ILE A 231 11.49 -11.68 17.54
N ILE A 232 10.87 -10.81 18.33
CA ILE A 232 10.51 -9.46 17.88
C ILE A 232 11.74 -8.63 17.55
N ASN A 233 12.76 -8.62 18.44
CA ASN A 233 13.97 -7.84 18.21
C ASN A 233 14.74 -8.33 16.97
N THR A 234 14.85 -9.65 16.78
CA THR A 234 15.51 -10.25 15.60
C THR A 234 14.75 -9.90 14.32
N SER A 235 13.41 -10.02 14.33
CA SER A 235 12.60 -9.64 13.18
C SER A 235 12.72 -8.16 12.83
N LEU A 236 12.77 -7.27 13.82
CA LEU A 236 12.92 -5.83 13.60
C LEU A 236 14.30 -5.42 13.09
N LYS A 237 15.35 -6.24 13.24
CA LYS A 237 16.65 -5.99 12.56
C LYS A 237 16.51 -6.09 11.04
N HIS A 238 15.70 -7.02 10.54
CA HIS A 238 15.46 -7.24 9.11
C HIS A 238 14.27 -6.44 8.56
N HIS A 239 13.26 -6.17 9.40
CA HIS A 239 12.02 -5.47 9.04
C HIS A 239 11.75 -4.29 10.01
N PRO A 240 12.66 -3.30 10.09
CA PRO A 240 12.62 -2.25 11.12
C PRO A 240 11.36 -1.36 11.04
N ARG A 241 10.72 -1.31 9.88
CA ARG A 241 9.50 -0.50 9.65
C ARG A 241 8.20 -1.30 9.79
N ASN A 242 8.25 -2.57 10.25
CA ASN A 242 7.04 -3.35 10.46
C ASN A 242 6.23 -2.77 11.63
N LEU A 243 5.10 -2.14 11.30
CA LEU A 243 4.27 -1.40 12.25
C LEU A 243 3.72 -2.30 13.37
N LEU A 244 3.28 -3.52 13.02
CA LEU A 244 2.70 -4.47 13.98
C LEU A 244 3.76 -4.88 15.01
N LEU A 245 4.98 -5.21 14.57
CA LEU A 245 6.08 -5.61 15.43
C LEU A 245 6.58 -4.45 16.30
N ASN A 246 6.68 -3.25 15.74
CA ASN A 246 7.08 -2.07 16.51
C ASN A 246 6.07 -1.73 17.61
N GLN A 247 4.77 -1.80 17.32
CA GLN A 247 3.76 -1.58 18.35
C GLN A 247 3.83 -2.70 19.41
N TYR A 248 3.94 -3.96 18.98
CA TYR A 248 4.00 -5.09 19.92
C TYR A 248 5.22 -5.02 20.84
N LYS A 249 6.39 -4.62 20.32
CA LYS A 249 7.59 -4.37 21.12
C LYS A 249 7.34 -3.33 22.24
N LYS A 250 6.70 -2.21 21.87
CA LYS A 250 6.36 -1.15 22.83
C LYS A 250 5.36 -1.65 23.88
N ASP A 251 4.38 -2.43 23.46
CA ASP A 251 3.38 -3.00 24.37
C ASP A 251 4.00 -4.03 25.34
N LEU A 252 4.86 -4.95 24.84
CA LEU A 252 5.60 -5.91 25.68
C LEU A 252 6.51 -5.23 26.72
N ASN A 253 7.13 -4.11 26.36
CA ASN A 253 7.98 -3.37 27.28
C ASN A 253 7.18 -2.60 28.35
N ASN A 254 5.93 -2.26 28.06
CA ASN A 254 5.04 -1.55 28.98
C ASN A 254 4.09 -2.49 29.73
N GLU A 255 4.31 -3.81 29.64
CA GLU A 255 3.51 -4.86 30.31
C GLU A 255 1.99 -4.73 30.05
N LYS A 256 1.62 -4.22 28.88
CA LYS A 256 0.21 -4.13 28.51
C LYS A 256 -0.37 -5.50 28.21
N ASN A 257 -1.62 -5.72 28.61
CA ASN A 257 -2.35 -6.93 28.24
C ASN A 257 -2.53 -6.99 26.70
N MET A 258 -2.15 -8.13 26.11
CA MET A 258 -1.93 -8.29 24.67
C MET A 258 -2.76 -9.41 24.05
N ASP A 259 -3.81 -9.89 24.72
CA ASP A 259 -4.64 -11.01 24.27
C ASP A 259 -5.57 -10.64 23.09
N VAL A 260 -5.06 -9.86 22.14
CA VAL A 260 -5.85 -9.44 20.96
C VAL A 260 -5.93 -10.50 19.87
N PHE A 261 -5.05 -11.51 19.90
CA PHE A 261 -5.12 -12.68 19.04
C PHE A 261 -4.78 -13.96 19.79
N ASP A 262 -5.65 -14.96 19.67
CA ASP A 262 -5.51 -16.26 20.30
C ASP A 262 -5.83 -17.35 19.26
N CYS A 263 -4.84 -18.17 18.91
CA CYS A 263 -4.99 -19.26 17.94
C CYS A 263 -5.89 -20.40 18.46
N LYS A 264 -6.23 -20.44 19.76
CA LYS A 264 -7.25 -21.36 20.29
C LYS A 264 -8.66 -20.94 19.92
N LYS A 265 -8.87 -19.70 19.47
CA LYS A 265 -10.17 -19.19 19.04
C LYS A 265 -10.28 -19.26 17.52
N GLN A 266 -11.08 -20.19 17.01
CA GLN A 266 -11.29 -20.37 15.56
C GLN A 266 -11.71 -19.06 14.86
N LYS A 267 -12.50 -18.21 15.53
CA LYS A 267 -12.88 -16.90 14.97
C LYS A 267 -11.69 -15.97 14.72
N HIS A 268 -10.61 -16.06 15.52
CA HIS A 268 -9.39 -15.27 15.31
C HIS A 268 -8.58 -15.80 14.13
N ILE A 269 -8.48 -17.12 13.97
CA ILE A 269 -7.83 -17.73 12.80
C ILE A 269 -8.60 -17.36 11.53
N ILE A 270 -9.92 -17.46 11.56
CA ILE A 270 -10.78 -17.10 10.42
C ILE A 270 -10.66 -15.60 10.10
N SER A 271 -10.58 -14.74 11.10
CA SER A 271 -10.38 -13.31 10.85
C SER A 271 -9.07 -13.04 10.12
N GLU A 272 -7.98 -13.75 10.45
CA GLU A 272 -6.71 -13.63 9.73
C GLU A 272 -6.77 -14.16 8.31
N ILE A 273 -7.49 -15.27 8.05
CA ILE A 273 -7.73 -15.78 6.69
C ILE A 273 -8.46 -14.74 5.84
N LEU A 274 -9.51 -14.12 6.39
CA LEU A 274 -10.24 -13.05 5.69
C LEU A 274 -9.36 -11.81 5.47
N TYR A 275 -8.49 -11.46 6.43
CA TYR A 275 -7.51 -10.39 6.27
C TYR A 275 -6.50 -10.67 5.15
N ILE A 276 -5.94 -11.88 5.09
CA ILE A 276 -4.98 -12.26 4.03
C ILE A 276 -5.66 -12.16 2.65
N THR A 277 -6.90 -12.65 2.56
CA THR A 277 -7.72 -12.50 1.34
C THR A 277 -7.91 -11.03 0.97
N SER A 278 -8.25 -10.20 1.95
CA SER A 278 -8.39 -8.75 1.78
C SER A 278 -7.10 -8.09 1.30
N ASN A 279 -5.96 -8.44 1.91
CA ASN A 279 -4.65 -7.89 1.56
C ASN A 279 -4.24 -8.26 0.13
N ALA A 280 -4.48 -9.50 -0.28
CA ALA A 280 -4.24 -9.95 -1.66
C ALA A 280 -5.11 -9.19 -2.69
N LEU A 281 -6.36 -8.88 -2.36
CA LEU A 281 -7.25 -8.07 -3.20
C LEU A 281 -6.81 -6.61 -3.25
N SER A 282 -6.40 -6.04 -2.11
CA SER A 282 -5.89 -4.68 -2.02
C SER A 282 -4.64 -4.49 -2.88
N SER A 283 -3.70 -5.44 -2.85
CA SER A 283 -2.48 -5.39 -3.67
C SER A 283 -2.77 -5.41 -5.19
N GLN A 284 -3.95 -5.91 -5.58
CA GLN A 284 -4.45 -5.88 -6.96
C GLN A 284 -5.40 -4.70 -7.24
N SER A 285 -5.50 -3.74 -6.31
CA SER A 285 -6.38 -2.57 -6.41
C SER A 285 -7.88 -2.89 -6.46
N ILE A 286 -8.30 -4.08 -5.99
CA ILE A 286 -9.71 -4.50 -5.92
C ILE A 286 -10.28 -4.07 -4.55
N TYR A 287 -10.24 -2.78 -4.26
CA TYR A 287 -10.52 -2.20 -2.94
C TYR A 287 -11.94 -2.47 -2.41
N PRO A 288 -13.04 -2.39 -3.20
CA PRO A 288 -14.39 -2.66 -2.65
C PRO A 288 -14.55 -4.06 -2.10
N LEU A 289 -14.00 -5.08 -2.78
CA LEU A 289 -14.03 -6.45 -2.33
C LEU A 289 -13.04 -6.70 -1.18
N SER A 290 -11.86 -6.07 -1.22
CA SER A 290 -10.91 -6.06 -0.11
C SER A 290 -11.58 -5.53 1.16
N ASN A 291 -12.26 -4.38 1.09
CA ASN A 291 -12.95 -3.79 2.23
C ASN A 291 -14.07 -4.70 2.79
N PHE A 292 -14.77 -5.41 1.93
CA PHE A 292 -15.79 -6.38 2.34
C PHE A 292 -15.21 -7.49 3.22
N TYR A 293 -14.15 -8.17 2.75
CA TYR A 293 -13.49 -9.22 3.54
C TYR A 293 -12.84 -8.68 4.82
N LEU A 294 -12.26 -7.47 4.74
CA LEU A 294 -11.62 -6.83 5.86
C LEU A 294 -12.61 -6.45 6.97
N ASN A 295 -13.80 -5.97 6.61
CA ASN A 295 -14.85 -5.68 7.59
C ASN A 295 -15.41 -6.96 8.22
N LEU A 296 -15.49 -8.07 7.49
CA LEU A 296 -15.82 -9.37 8.09
C LEU A 296 -14.74 -9.85 9.06
N ALA A 297 -13.44 -9.67 8.73
CA ALA A 297 -12.33 -9.96 9.63
C ALA A 297 -12.41 -9.15 10.93
N LYS A 298 -12.62 -7.85 10.82
CA LYS A 298 -12.82 -6.94 11.97
C LYS A 298 -14.02 -7.35 12.81
N TYR A 299 -15.13 -7.71 12.20
CA TYR A 299 -16.32 -8.15 12.93
C TYR A 299 -16.06 -9.39 13.79
N LEU A 300 -15.21 -10.32 13.32
CA LEU A 300 -14.84 -11.51 14.09
C LEU A 300 -13.86 -11.21 15.21
N ASN A 301 -12.91 -10.29 15.01
CA ASN A 301 -11.90 -9.90 15.99
C ASN A 301 -11.77 -8.38 16.04
N GLU A 302 -12.65 -7.73 16.80
CA GLU A 302 -12.72 -6.26 16.92
C GLU A 302 -11.52 -5.67 17.68
N ASP A 303 -10.89 -6.46 18.54
CA ASP A 303 -9.74 -6.02 19.35
C ASP A 303 -8.44 -5.96 18.53
N PHE A 304 -8.40 -6.66 17.38
CA PHE A 304 -7.24 -6.63 16.49
C PHE A 304 -7.30 -5.45 15.51
N TYR A 305 -7.11 -4.24 16.04
CA TYR A 305 -7.24 -2.96 15.32
C TYR A 305 -6.23 -2.78 14.17
N PHE A 306 -5.23 -3.65 14.00
CA PHE A 306 -4.33 -3.61 12.83
C PHE A 306 -5.03 -3.89 11.50
N TYR A 307 -6.22 -4.44 11.51
CA TYR A 307 -7.04 -4.50 10.29
C TYR A 307 -7.44 -3.11 9.79
N ASP A 308 -7.55 -2.13 10.69
CA ASP A 308 -7.87 -0.75 10.34
C ASP A 308 -6.74 -0.04 9.57
N THR A 309 -5.49 -0.51 9.65
CA THR A 309 -4.38 0.06 8.86
C THR A 309 -4.62 -0.16 7.37
N LEU A 310 -4.92 -1.40 6.97
CA LEU A 310 -5.22 -1.74 5.58
C LEU A 310 -6.51 -1.06 5.08
N LEU A 311 -7.53 -0.95 5.96
CA LEU A 311 -8.78 -0.26 5.61
C LEU A 311 -8.53 1.24 5.34
N ALA A 312 -7.73 1.90 6.17
CA ALA A 312 -7.37 3.30 5.96
C ALA A 312 -6.54 3.50 4.68
N GLU A 313 -5.59 2.59 4.42
CA GLU A 313 -4.79 2.59 3.20
C GLU A 313 -5.66 2.41 1.95
N ASN A 314 -6.62 1.49 1.97
CA ASN A 314 -7.57 1.31 0.86
C ASN A 314 -8.34 2.60 0.59
N PHE A 315 -8.88 3.28 1.63
CA PHE A 315 -9.56 4.56 1.46
C PHE A 315 -8.63 5.65 0.94
N TYR A 316 -7.39 5.70 1.42
CA TYR A 316 -6.38 6.64 0.91
C TYR A 316 -6.10 6.43 -0.59
N LYS A 317 -5.91 5.17 -1.04
CA LYS A 317 -5.63 4.81 -2.44
C LYS A 317 -6.74 5.21 -3.40
N ILE A 318 -8.00 5.11 -2.97
CA ILE A 318 -9.15 5.57 -3.75
C ILE A 318 -9.49 7.06 -3.55
N LYS A 319 -8.60 7.80 -2.86
CA LYS A 319 -8.74 9.25 -2.58
C LYS A 319 -9.94 9.63 -1.70
N ASN A 320 -10.51 8.68 -0.96
CA ASN A 320 -11.53 8.97 0.04
C ASN A 320 -10.85 9.41 1.35
N TYR A 321 -10.28 10.62 1.32
CA TYR A 321 -9.43 11.12 2.40
C TYR A 321 -10.18 11.32 3.71
N ASP A 322 -11.47 11.65 3.69
CA ASP A 322 -12.25 11.83 4.91
C ASP A 322 -12.42 10.53 5.69
N LYS A 323 -12.71 9.43 5.00
CA LYS A 323 -12.76 8.10 5.61
C LYS A 323 -11.38 7.66 6.11
N ALA A 324 -10.34 7.85 5.32
CA ALA A 324 -8.96 7.55 5.72
C ALA A 324 -8.56 8.33 6.97
N LYS A 325 -8.80 9.67 7.00
CA LYS A 325 -8.54 10.54 8.17
C LYS A 325 -9.26 10.03 9.42
N SER A 326 -10.55 9.71 9.31
CA SER A 326 -11.35 9.20 10.44
C SER A 326 -10.74 7.93 11.05
N ILE A 327 -10.26 7.01 10.20
CA ILE A 327 -9.65 5.75 10.67
C ILE A 327 -8.26 6.01 11.26
N TYR A 328 -7.40 6.80 10.61
CA TYR A 328 -6.09 7.16 11.15
C TYR A 328 -6.19 7.89 12.49
N GLN A 329 -7.17 8.79 12.69
CA GLN A 329 -7.43 9.44 13.97
C GLN A 329 -7.83 8.45 15.09
N LYS A 330 -8.55 7.37 14.75
CA LYS A 330 -8.85 6.29 15.70
C LYS A 330 -7.60 5.47 16.03
N LEU A 331 -6.82 5.11 15.01
CA LEU A 331 -5.57 4.36 15.15
C LEU A 331 -4.55 5.10 16.00
N SER A 332 -4.45 6.43 15.88
CA SER A 332 -3.48 7.25 16.62
C SER A 332 -3.67 7.20 18.15
N ARG A 333 -4.80 6.69 18.63
CA ARG A 333 -5.12 6.53 20.06
C ARG A 333 -4.84 5.13 20.59
N LYS A 334 -4.40 4.20 19.72
CA LYS A 334 -4.27 2.77 20.06
C LYS A 334 -2.88 2.38 20.56
N GLY A 335 -1.86 3.18 20.24
CA GLY A 335 -0.50 2.92 20.66
C GLY A 335 0.49 3.92 20.09
N GLU A 336 1.72 3.93 20.60
CA GLU A 336 2.72 4.94 20.25
C GLU A 336 3.21 4.78 18.79
N ALA A 337 3.54 3.55 18.35
CA ALA A 337 3.94 3.28 16.98
C ALA A 337 2.79 3.55 15.99
N LEU A 338 1.55 3.21 16.38
CA LEU A 338 0.36 3.52 15.60
C LEU A 338 0.08 5.02 15.53
N LYS A 339 0.33 5.76 16.62
CA LYS A 339 0.21 7.23 16.64
C LYS A 339 1.18 7.85 15.63
N TRP A 340 2.43 7.43 15.66
CA TRP A 340 3.44 7.91 14.70
C TRP A 340 3.06 7.59 13.25
N TYR A 341 2.72 6.34 12.98
CA TYR A 341 2.25 5.91 11.64
C TYR A 341 1.05 6.73 11.17
N ALA A 342 0.00 6.82 11.98
CA ALA A 342 -1.22 7.55 11.63
C ALA A 342 -0.95 9.05 11.42
N SER A 343 -0.09 9.65 12.23
CA SER A 343 0.28 11.07 12.08
C SER A 343 1.02 11.34 10.77
N LYS A 344 1.90 10.43 10.33
CA LYS A 344 2.55 10.55 9.02
C LYS A 344 1.54 10.49 7.88
N GLN A 345 0.59 9.56 7.93
CA GLN A 345 -0.45 9.42 6.90
C GLN A 345 -1.38 10.65 6.88
N LEU A 346 -1.80 11.13 8.04
CA LEU A 346 -2.61 12.34 8.18
C LEU A 346 -1.88 13.59 7.66
N ALA A 347 -0.60 13.74 8.00
CA ALA A 347 0.22 14.83 7.48
C ALA A 347 0.33 14.78 5.95
N GLY A 348 0.52 13.58 5.37
CA GLY A 348 0.49 13.39 3.92
C GLY A 348 -0.83 13.83 3.29
N ILE A 349 -1.97 13.49 3.91
CA ILE A 349 -3.29 13.93 3.43
C ILE A 349 -3.42 15.46 3.52
N TYR A 350 -3.01 16.10 4.62
CA TYR A 350 -3.07 17.56 4.75
C TYR A 350 -2.19 18.28 3.71
N ILE A 351 -1.04 17.71 3.35
CA ILE A 351 -0.23 18.26 2.23
C ILE A 351 -1.01 18.18 0.91
N LEU A 352 -1.70 17.07 0.62
CA LEU A 352 -2.54 16.94 -0.59
C LEU A 352 -3.73 17.92 -0.58
N GLU A 353 -4.28 18.22 0.60
CA GLU A 353 -5.33 19.22 0.81
C GLU A 353 -4.79 20.66 0.84
N LYS A 354 -3.48 20.85 0.61
CA LYS A 354 -2.78 22.17 0.63
C LYS A 354 -2.73 22.84 2.01
N ASP A 355 -2.93 22.10 3.09
CA ASP A 355 -2.80 22.59 4.48
C ASP A 355 -1.43 22.21 5.06
N LYS A 356 -0.38 22.80 4.49
CA LYS A 356 1.03 22.55 4.85
C LYS A 356 1.33 22.83 6.33
N ASN A 357 0.72 23.89 6.89
CA ASN A 357 0.98 24.26 8.27
C ASN A 357 0.45 23.21 9.24
N LYS A 358 -0.78 22.79 9.03
CA LYS A 358 -1.41 21.74 9.86
C LYS A 358 -0.65 20.42 9.78
N ALA A 359 -0.12 20.05 8.59
CA ALA A 359 0.72 18.86 8.43
C ALA A 359 2.02 18.98 9.25
N LEU A 360 2.69 20.12 9.19
CA LEU A 360 3.94 20.39 9.92
C LEU A 360 3.73 20.35 11.43
N ASP A 361 2.69 21.01 11.94
CA ASP A 361 2.39 21.05 13.37
C ASP A 361 2.01 19.65 13.89
N LEU A 362 1.11 18.95 13.19
CA LEU A 362 0.70 17.60 13.58
C LEU A 362 1.91 16.64 13.70
N LEU A 363 2.79 16.65 12.70
CA LEU A 363 3.91 15.71 12.71
C LEU A 363 4.97 16.10 13.72
N LYS A 364 5.20 17.41 13.93
CA LYS A 364 6.07 17.92 14.98
C LYS A 364 5.59 17.49 16.37
N ASP A 365 4.29 17.66 16.66
CA ASP A 365 3.70 17.31 17.95
C ASP A 365 3.73 15.79 18.17
N SER A 366 3.44 15.02 17.14
CA SER A 366 3.54 13.57 17.19
C SER A 366 4.99 13.12 17.46
N TYR A 367 5.97 13.68 16.75
CA TYR A 367 7.38 13.37 16.95
C TYR A 367 7.86 13.72 18.36
N ASN A 368 7.46 14.89 18.86
CA ASN A 368 7.82 15.33 20.21
C ASN A 368 7.22 14.45 21.32
N SER A 369 6.05 13.86 21.06
CA SER A 369 5.36 12.97 21.99
C SER A 369 5.93 11.55 22.06
N LEU A 370 6.85 11.17 21.17
CA LEU A 370 7.53 9.87 21.23
C LEU A 370 8.45 9.83 22.45
N ILE A 371 8.28 8.81 23.28
CA ILE A 371 9.10 8.59 24.51
C ILE A 371 10.53 8.24 24.08
N TYR A 372 10.66 7.24 23.22
CA TYR A 372 11.92 6.85 22.60
C TYR A 372 11.82 7.06 21.09
N LYS A 373 12.82 7.74 20.55
CA LYS A 373 12.91 8.01 19.10
C LYS A 373 13.99 7.10 18.52
N ASP A 374 13.58 6.10 17.76
CA ASP A 374 14.53 5.29 17.01
C ASP A 374 15.04 6.03 15.74
N ILE A 375 16.08 5.47 15.14
CA ILE A 375 16.72 6.09 13.97
C ILE A 375 15.78 6.17 12.76
N TYR A 376 14.79 5.26 12.64
CA TYR A 376 13.82 5.27 11.54
C TYR A 376 12.75 6.35 11.75
N GLU A 377 12.32 6.59 12.99
CA GLU A 377 11.39 7.68 13.34
C GLU A 377 12.07 9.05 13.14
N ILE A 378 13.36 9.17 13.50
CA ILE A 378 14.17 10.37 13.23
C ILE A 378 14.31 10.60 11.73
N PHE A 379 14.59 9.55 10.95
CA PHE A 379 14.72 9.62 9.49
C PHE A 379 13.42 10.04 8.83
N ASP A 380 12.30 9.41 9.17
CA ASP A 380 10.99 9.75 8.62
C ASP A 380 10.63 11.23 8.87
N TYR A 381 11.00 11.75 10.06
CA TYR A 381 10.78 13.16 10.38
C TYR A 381 11.71 14.10 9.59
N ALA A 382 12.98 13.71 9.42
CA ALA A 382 13.94 14.45 8.60
C ALA A 382 13.49 14.53 7.13
N GLU A 383 13.06 13.39 6.56
CA GLU A 383 12.50 13.32 5.21
C GLU A 383 11.27 14.22 5.05
N PHE A 384 10.35 14.17 6.01
CA PHE A 384 9.17 15.02 5.97
C PHE A 384 9.54 16.51 5.98
N LEU A 385 10.50 16.91 6.81
CA LEU A 385 10.99 18.29 6.88
C LEU A 385 11.66 18.72 5.57
N LYS A 386 12.53 17.87 4.98
CA LYS A 386 13.18 18.12 3.68
C LYS A 386 12.14 18.30 2.58
N ASN A 387 11.18 17.38 2.46
CA ASN A 387 10.13 17.41 1.43
C ASN A 387 9.18 18.61 1.57
N ASN A 388 9.17 19.25 2.75
CA ASN A 388 8.42 20.48 3.02
C ASN A 388 9.33 21.73 3.11
N GLU A 389 10.54 21.69 2.53
CA GLU A 389 11.48 22.81 2.41
C GLU A 389 12.00 23.36 3.76
N LYS A 390 11.93 22.55 4.80
CA LYS A 390 12.49 22.90 6.12
C LYS A 390 13.94 22.41 6.22
N PHE A 391 14.75 22.74 5.21
CA PHE A 391 16.09 22.20 4.99
C PHE A 391 17.04 22.35 6.19
N LYS A 392 17.13 23.53 6.81
CA LYS A 392 17.96 23.73 8.01
C LYS A 392 17.57 22.79 9.16
N LYS A 393 16.27 22.49 9.32
CA LYS A 393 15.81 21.57 10.35
C LYS A 393 16.08 20.11 9.95
N SER A 394 15.86 19.74 8.68
CA SER A 394 16.12 18.37 8.22
C SER A 394 17.60 17.98 8.39
N ILE A 395 18.54 18.89 8.13
CA ILE A 395 19.98 18.72 8.34
C ILE A 395 20.29 18.30 9.78
N LEU A 396 19.64 18.92 10.78
CA LEU A 396 19.84 18.57 12.20
C LEU A 396 19.44 17.12 12.49
N TYR A 397 18.33 16.65 11.92
CA TYR A 397 17.84 15.29 12.17
C TYR A 397 18.61 14.23 11.40
N TYR A 398 18.99 14.48 10.15
CA TYR A 398 19.90 13.60 9.42
C TYR A 398 21.25 13.46 10.11
N SER A 399 21.81 14.57 10.63
CA SER A 399 23.07 14.55 11.37
C SER A 399 22.99 13.68 12.62
N LYS A 400 21.85 13.64 13.33
CA LYS A 400 21.67 12.72 14.45
C LYS A 400 21.81 11.25 14.03
N ILE A 401 21.31 10.89 12.84
CA ILE A 401 21.40 9.52 12.32
C ILE A 401 22.85 9.21 11.93
N ILE A 402 23.46 10.07 11.11
CA ILE A 402 24.81 9.87 10.58
C ILE A 402 25.86 9.74 11.71
N ASN A 403 25.62 10.39 12.85
CA ASN A 403 26.53 10.34 13.99
C ASN A 403 26.41 9.03 14.84
N VAL A 404 25.37 8.22 14.64
CA VAL A 404 25.11 7.02 15.45
C VAL A 404 25.10 5.73 14.65
N VAL A 405 25.05 5.78 13.33
CA VAL A 405 25.07 4.60 12.46
C VAL A 405 26.41 4.49 11.74
N ASP A 406 26.87 3.27 11.49
CA ASP A 406 28.06 2.98 10.71
C ASP A 406 27.81 3.21 9.20
N GLU A 407 28.88 3.44 8.42
CA GLU A 407 28.80 3.59 6.94
C GLU A 407 28.15 2.38 6.24
N SER A 408 28.18 1.19 6.84
CA SER A 408 27.54 -0.03 6.33
C SER A 408 26.05 -0.12 6.60
N HIS A 409 25.51 0.71 7.49
CA HIS A 409 24.10 0.70 7.83
C HIS A 409 23.27 1.27 6.67
N PRO A 410 22.15 0.64 6.25
CA PRO A 410 21.34 1.12 5.11
C PRO A 410 20.92 2.59 5.21
N LEU A 411 20.54 3.07 6.41
CA LEU A 411 20.15 4.47 6.61
C LEU A 411 21.30 5.46 6.47
N TYR A 412 22.59 5.03 6.52
CA TYR A 412 23.71 5.96 6.37
C TYR A 412 23.70 6.61 4.98
N ALA A 413 23.56 5.79 3.92
CA ALA A 413 23.51 6.28 2.56
C ALA A 413 22.27 7.19 2.34
N GLU A 414 21.09 6.78 2.84
CA GLU A 414 19.87 7.56 2.69
C GLU A 414 19.92 8.88 3.48
N ALA A 415 20.50 8.88 4.69
CA ALA A 415 20.60 10.08 5.52
C ALA A 415 21.65 11.07 4.99
N THR A 416 22.79 10.58 4.47
CA THR A 416 23.80 11.42 3.83
C THR A 416 23.28 12.01 2.52
N ASP A 417 22.54 11.27 1.71
CA ASP A 417 21.84 11.80 0.54
C ASP A 417 20.84 12.91 0.93
N GLY A 418 19.92 12.62 1.83
CA GLY A 418 18.92 13.58 2.28
C GLY A 418 19.52 14.87 2.87
N ARG A 419 20.64 14.73 3.63
CA ARG A 419 21.37 15.88 4.18
C ARG A 419 22.10 16.65 3.08
N GLY A 420 22.72 15.95 2.13
CA GLY A 420 23.41 16.53 0.99
C GLY A 420 22.48 17.38 0.14
N VAL A 421 21.30 16.84 -0.22
CA VAL A 421 20.25 17.61 -0.91
C VAL A 421 19.84 18.84 -0.08
N SER A 422 19.67 18.68 1.24
CA SER A 422 19.28 19.80 2.10
C SER A 422 20.35 20.88 2.20
N PHE A 423 21.64 20.53 2.19
CA PHE A 423 22.76 21.50 2.12
C PHE A 423 22.78 22.23 0.78
N GLU A 424 22.59 21.54 -0.33
CA GLU A 424 22.52 22.17 -1.65
C GLU A 424 21.40 23.22 -1.70
N ARG A 425 20.21 22.87 -1.22
CA ARG A 425 19.04 23.77 -1.18
C ARG A 425 19.21 25.01 -0.32
N ILE A 426 20.16 25.04 0.60
CA ILE A 426 20.51 26.23 1.38
C ILE A 426 21.79 26.90 0.90
N GLY A 427 22.36 26.47 -0.24
CA GLY A 427 23.56 27.07 -0.87
C GLY A 427 24.89 26.59 -0.30
N GLU A 428 24.93 25.57 0.55
CA GLU A 428 26.16 25.03 1.15
C GLU A 428 26.72 23.86 0.31
N TRP A 429 27.16 24.16 -0.92
CA TRP A 429 27.54 23.16 -1.92
C TRP A 429 28.69 22.24 -1.47
N ASP A 430 29.75 22.75 -0.85
CA ASP A 430 30.90 21.91 -0.44
C ASP A 430 30.46 20.79 0.53
N LYS A 431 29.52 21.10 1.43
CA LYS A 431 28.94 20.11 2.33
C LYS A 431 28.01 19.15 1.59
N ALA A 432 27.24 19.66 0.64
CA ALA A 432 26.35 18.85 -0.18
C ALA A 432 27.14 17.83 -1.00
N GLU A 433 28.18 18.27 -1.73
CA GLU A 433 29.01 17.38 -2.54
C GLU A 433 29.67 16.29 -1.68
N LYS A 434 30.20 16.66 -0.50
CA LYS A 434 30.81 15.71 0.45
C LYS A 434 29.81 14.64 0.88
N ASP A 435 28.59 15.02 1.24
CA ASP A 435 27.56 14.09 1.69
C ASP A 435 27.07 13.19 0.57
N LEU A 436 26.82 13.73 -0.64
CA LEU A 436 26.40 12.94 -1.79
C LEU A 436 27.48 11.92 -2.22
N LEU A 437 28.76 12.30 -2.18
CA LEU A 437 29.87 11.39 -2.43
C LEU A 437 29.98 10.31 -1.35
N SER A 438 29.74 10.65 -0.08
CA SER A 438 29.72 9.70 1.02
C SER A 438 28.58 8.70 0.88
N SER A 439 27.39 9.17 0.48
CA SER A 439 26.24 8.30 0.16
C SER A 439 26.58 7.30 -0.95
N LEU A 440 27.20 7.77 -2.04
CA LEU A 440 27.59 6.90 -3.16
C LEU A 440 28.76 5.96 -2.83
N LYS A 441 29.62 6.31 -1.86
CA LYS A 441 30.63 5.39 -1.34
C LYS A 441 30.00 4.23 -0.58
N SER A 442 29.01 4.51 0.26
CA SER A 442 28.28 3.49 1.04
C SER A 442 27.35 2.65 0.17
N ASN A 443 26.65 3.26 -0.78
CA ASN A 443 25.76 2.57 -1.72
C ASN A 443 25.98 3.09 -3.16
N PRO A 444 26.80 2.41 -3.99
CA PRO A 444 27.16 2.88 -5.34
C PRO A 444 26.05 2.74 -6.40
N GLU A 445 24.94 2.05 -6.10
CA GLU A 445 23.89 1.73 -7.08
C GLU A 445 22.65 2.64 -6.96
N GLN A 446 22.82 3.82 -6.37
CA GLN A 446 21.77 4.81 -6.20
C GLN A 446 21.63 5.70 -7.44
N ALA A 447 20.89 5.25 -8.45
CA ALA A 447 20.74 5.96 -9.72
C ALA A 447 20.34 7.43 -9.56
N TYR A 448 19.43 7.74 -8.62
CA TYR A 448 18.98 9.11 -8.38
C TYR A 448 20.04 10.00 -7.72
N VAL A 449 20.81 9.47 -6.78
CA VAL A 449 21.91 10.23 -6.14
C VAL A 449 23.03 10.50 -7.14
N ILE A 450 23.36 9.50 -7.99
CA ILE A 450 24.29 9.67 -9.10
C ILE A 450 23.81 10.79 -10.04
N ASN A 451 22.54 10.73 -10.44
CA ASN A 451 21.93 11.74 -11.32
C ASN A 451 21.98 13.14 -10.69
N TYR A 452 21.58 13.25 -9.42
CA TYR A 452 21.53 14.52 -8.72
C TYR A 452 22.91 15.18 -8.63
N LEU A 453 23.93 14.44 -8.20
CA LEU A 453 25.30 14.94 -8.10
C LEU A 453 25.86 15.32 -9.47
N ALA A 454 25.69 14.46 -10.47
CA ALA A 454 26.19 14.69 -11.81
C ALA A 454 25.52 15.91 -12.46
N TYR A 455 24.20 16.04 -12.35
CA TYR A 455 23.44 17.19 -12.84
C TYR A 455 23.89 18.50 -12.16
N SER A 456 24.07 18.48 -10.83
CA SER A 456 24.55 19.66 -10.10
C SER A 456 25.94 20.11 -10.56
N TRP A 457 26.86 19.18 -10.87
CA TRP A 457 28.16 19.53 -11.47
C TRP A 457 28.02 20.12 -12.88
N ILE A 458 27.10 19.60 -13.68
CA ILE A 458 26.84 20.09 -15.04
C ILE A 458 26.32 21.53 -15.01
N GLU A 459 25.38 21.83 -14.10
CA GLU A 459 24.83 23.19 -13.95
C GLU A 459 25.89 24.19 -13.49
N GLN A 460 26.85 23.77 -12.66
CA GLN A 460 27.97 24.59 -12.22
C GLN A 460 29.10 24.66 -13.26
N GLY A 461 29.01 23.95 -14.37
CA GLY A 461 30.03 23.90 -15.42
C GLY A 461 31.31 23.15 -15.02
N VAL A 462 31.26 22.32 -13.96
CA VAL A 462 32.42 21.57 -13.46
C VAL A 462 32.28 20.07 -13.70
N LYS A 463 33.42 19.36 -13.82
CA LYS A 463 33.47 17.89 -13.90
C LYS A 463 32.55 17.26 -14.98
N ILE A 464 32.21 17.98 -16.08
CA ILE A 464 31.17 17.56 -17.05
C ILE A 464 31.45 16.18 -17.65
N SER A 465 32.70 15.88 -18.05
CA SER A 465 33.06 14.54 -18.59
C SER A 465 32.93 13.41 -17.55
N LYS A 466 33.14 13.71 -16.26
CA LYS A 466 32.90 12.75 -15.18
C LYS A 466 31.40 12.56 -14.97
N SER A 467 30.64 13.64 -15.00
CA SER A 467 29.18 13.61 -14.90
C SER A 467 28.56 12.78 -16.00
N LEU A 468 29.01 12.90 -17.25
CA LEU A 468 28.55 12.08 -18.36
C LEU A 468 28.68 10.58 -18.05
N ARG A 469 29.89 10.12 -17.64
CA ARG A 469 30.12 8.70 -17.28
C ARG A 469 29.23 8.24 -16.12
N MET A 470 28.98 9.12 -15.14
CA MET A 470 28.10 8.83 -14.01
C MET A 470 26.65 8.70 -14.46
N LEU A 471 26.19 9.55 -15.36
CA LEU A 471 24.82 9.49 -15.92
C LEU A 471 24.61 8.29 -16.81
N GLU A 472 25.62 7.88 -17.59
CA GLU A 472 25.58 6.62 -18.33
C GLU A 472 25.42 5.41 -17.37
N LYS A 473 26.14 5.42 -16.21
CA LYS A 473 25.94 4.42 -15.17
C LYS A 473 24.53 4.48 -14.59
N ALA A 474 24.02 5.65 -14.24
CA ALA A 474 22.67 5.82 -13.70
C ALA A 474 21.60 5.31 -14.67
N ASN A 475 21.77 5.60 -15.98
CA ASN A 475 20.86 5.13 -17.03
C ASN A 475 20.90 3.59 -17.23
N LYS A 476 22.06 2.96 -16.98
CA LYS A 476 22.15 1.47 -16.97
C LYS A 476 21.43 0.87 -15.77
N ILE A 477 21.51 1.49 -14.59
CA ILE A 477 20.84 1.02 -13.38
C ILE A 477 19.31 1.20 -13.52
N LYS A 478 18.88 2.34 -14.07
CA LYS A 478 17.47 2.68 -14.21
C LYS A 478 17.18 3.20 -15.62
N SER A 479 17.05 2.26 -16.53
CA SER A 479 16.70 2.56 -17.92
C SER A 479 15.29 3.14 -18.04
N ASN A 480 15.10 4.04 -19.01
CA ASN A 480 13.83 4.72 -19.28
C ASN A 480 13.33 5.67 -18.18
N ASP A 481 14.19 6.10 -17.26
CA ASP A 481 13.84 7.19 -16.35
C ASP A 481 14.04 8.54 -17.05
N PRO A 482 12.97 9.35 -17.26
CA PRO A 482 13.05 10.58 -18.05
C PRO A 482 13.99 11.63 -17.47
N TYR A 483 14.14 11.71 -16.15
CA TYR A 483 15.04 12.68 -15.51
C TYR A 483 16.51 12.30 -15.69
N ILE A 484 16.84 11.01 -15.66
CA ILE A 484 18.21 10.55 -15.91
C ILE A 484 18.57 10.72 -17.38
N ILE A 485 17.63 10.42 -18.29
CA ILE A 485 17.81 10.61 -19.74
C ILE A 485 17.98 12.08 -20.09
N ASP A 486 17.18 12.96 -19.48
CA ASP A 486 17.33 14.42 -19.65
C ASP A 486 18.70 14.91 -19.21
N SER A 487 19.12 14.52 -17.99
CA SER A 487 20.44 14.90 -17.46
C SER A 487 21.59 14.39 -18.34
N LEU A 488 21.45 13.17 -18.91
CA LEU A 488 22.43 12.61 -19.84
C LEU A 488 22.49 13.43 -21.14
N GLY A 489 21.33 13.74 -21.72
CA GLY A 489 21.23 14.61 -22.89
C GLY A 489 21.80 16.01 -22.62
N TRP A 490 21.53 16.55 -21.44
CA TRP A 490 22.06 17.86 -21.03
C TRP A 490 23.60 17.87 -20.85
N ALA A 491 24.16 16.77 -20.31
CA ALA A 491 25.63 16.61 -20.25
C ALA A 491 26.26 16.61 -21.64
N LEU A 492 25.67 15.93 -22.59
CA LEU A 492 26.10 15.90 -23.99
C LEU A 492 25.98 17.30 -24.64
N PHE A 493 24.91 18.03 -24.36
CA PHE A 493 24.72 19.40 -24.81
C PHE A 493 25.85 20.31 -24.31
N LYS A 494 26.19 20.26 -23.03
CA LYS A 494 27.32 21.05 -22.45
C LYS A 494 28.68 20.67 -23.03
N LEU A 495 28.82 19.42 -23.49
CA LEU A 495 30.00 18.95 -24.24
C LEU A 495 29.94 19.27 -25.74
N LYS A 496 28.93 20.00 -26.22
CA LYS A 496 28.70 20.38 -27.62
C LYS A 496 28.47 19.16 -28.55
N ARG A 497 28.13 18.01 -28.01
CA ARG A 497 27.73 16.79 -28.75
C ARG A 497 26.24 16.85 -29.07
N TYR A 498 25.87 17.81 -29.92
CA TYR A 498 24.47 18.21 -30.09
C TYR A 498 23.60 17.13 -30.72
N ASP A 499 24.11 16.36 -31.69
CA ASP A 499 23.33 15.29 -32.35
C ASP A 499 22.95 14.19 -31.34
N GLU A 500 23.91 13.70 -30.56
CA GLU A 500 23.65 12.69 -29.52
C GLU A 500 22.76 13.26 -28.40
N SER A 501 22.97 14.51 -28.00
CA SER A 501 22.12 15.21 -27.04
C SER A 501 20.65 15.25 -27.51
N LYS A 502 20.42 15.54 -28.80
CA LYS A 502 19.09 15.60 -29.40
C LYS A 502 18.34 14.28 -29.26
N GLU A 503 19.01 13.16 -29.48
CA GLU A 503 18.40 11.83 -29.35
C GLU A 503 17.92 11.58 -27.92
N TYR A 504 18.77 11.79 -26.92
CA TYR A 504 18.39 11.61 -25.51
C TYR A 504 17.32 12.60 -25.04
N LEU A 505 17.44 13.88 -25.35
CA LEU A 505 16.45 14.89 -24.95
C LEU A 505 15.10 14.67 -25.64
N GLN A 506 15.09 14.19 -26.90
CA GLN A 506 13.88 13.79 -27.58
C GLN A 506 13.19 12.62 -26.87
N GLN A 507 13.97 11.65 -26.40
CA GLN A 507 13.44 10.53 -25.63
C GLN A 507 12.86 11.02 -24.29
N ALA A 508 13.56 11.91 -23.57
CA ALA A 508 13.11 12.48 -22.31
C ALA A 508 11.77 13.23 -22.47
N VAL A 509 11.63 14.07 -23.49
CA VAL A 509 10.38 14.80 -23.79
C VAL A 509 9.23 13.83 -24.13
N LYS A 510 9.48 12.74 -24.87
CA LYS A 510 8.45 11.74 -25.18
C LYS A 510 7.95 11.05 -23.90
N LEU A 511 8.83 10.80 -22.94
CA LEU A 511 8.48 10.15 -21.67
C LEU A 511 7.84 11.13 -20.67
N LEU A 512 8.22 12.41 -20.71
CA LEU A 512 7.76 13.43 -19.77
C LEU A 512 7.39 14.75 -20.46
N PRO A 513 6.37 14.76 -21.31
CA PRO A 513 6.04 15.91 -22.16
C PRO A 513 5.57 17.15 -21.39
N GLY A 514 5.11 16.99 -20.14
CA GLY A 514 4.61 18.08 -19.30
C GLY A 514 5.64 18.72 -18.36
N ASP A 515 6.92 18.37 -18.45
CA ASP A 515 7.96 18.95 -17.61
C ASP A 515 8.60 20.19 -18.28
N PRO A 516 8.64 21.35 -17.58
CA PRO A 516 9.18 22.57 -18.15
C PRO A 516 10.68 22.51 -18.46
N ILE A 517 11.48 21.88 -17.60
CA ILE A 517 12.95 21.82 -17.77
C ILE A 517 13.32 20.92 -18.94
N VAL A 518 12.70 19.74 -19.02
CA VAL A 518 12.94 18.77 -20.11
C VAL A 518 12.59 19.39 -21.47
N ASN A 519 11.49 20.14 -21.55
CA ASN A 519 11.11 20.83 -22.78
C ASN A 519 12.05 22.02 -23.11
N ASP A 520 12.56 22.74 -22.10
CA ASP A 520 13.55 23.79 -22.30
C ASP A 520 14.86 23.22 -22.86
N HIS A 521 15.39 22.16 -22.24
CA HIS A 521 16.61 21.49 -22.71
C HIS A 521 16.47 20.96 -24.14
N TYR A 522 15.30 20.37 -24.47
CA TYR A 522 15.06 19.91 -25.83
C TYR A 522 14.96 21.08 -26.84
N GLY A 523 14.36 22.19 -26.45
CA GLY A 523 14.36 23.42 -27.25
C GLY A 523 15.77 23.94 -27.50
N ASP A 524 16.63 23.93 -26.47
CA ASP A 524 18.02 24.39 -26.58
C ASP A 524 18.84 23.54 -27.55
N VAL A 525 18.71 22.19 -27.48
CA VAL A 525 19.46 21.33 -28.40
C VAL A 525 18.95 21.43 -29.83
N LEU A 526 17.66 21.59 -30.05
CA LEU A 526 17.08 21.82 -31.38
C LEU A 526 17.66 23.11 -32.00
N TRP A 527 17.73 24.19 -31.22
CA TRP A 527 18.32 25.44 -31.68
C TRP A 527 19.78 25.26 -32.13
N LYS A 528 20.60 24.56 -31.30
CA LYS A 528 22.01 24.32 -31.64
C LYS A 528 22.19 23.37 -32.84
N ASN A 529 21.21 22.55 -33.16
CA ASN A 529 21.19 21.71 -34.37
C ASN A 529 20.57 22.41 -35.61
N GLY A 530 20.21 23.70 -35.52
CA GLY A 530 19.64 24.48 -36.64
C GLY A 530 18.12 24.32 -36.80
N ASP A 531 17.44 23.53 -35.94
CA ASP A 531 15.99 23.32 -35.96
C ASP A 531 15.24 24.48 -35.24
N GLU A 532 15.53 25.73 -35.60
CA GLU A 532 15.10 26.93 -34.85
C GLU A 532 13.58 27.06 -34.70
N ILE A 533 12.79 26.66 -35.74
CA ILE A 533 11.33 26.73 -35.68
C ILE A 533 10.79 25.77 -34.62
N GLN A 534 11.34 24.55 -34.58
CA GLN A 534 10.93 23.56 -33.60
C GLN A 534 11.39 23.97 -32.18
N ALA A 535 12.61 24.53 -32.03
CA ALA A 535 13.10 25.07 -30.78
C ALA A 535 12.12 26.11 -30.18
N ARG A 536 11.71 27.08 -31.01
CA ARG A 536 10.73 28.12 -30.61
C ARG A 536 9.36 27.52 -30.24
N TYR A 537 8.95 26.42 -30.90
CA TYR A 537 7.72 25.71 -30.53
C TYR A 537 7.81 25.15 -29.10
N TYR A 538 8.89 24.43 -28.75
CA TYR A 538 9.07 23.87 -27.41
C TYR A 538 9.21 24.96 -26.35
N TRP A 539 9.96 26.02 -26.60
CA TRP A 539 10.05 27.16 -25.67
C TRP A 539 8.69 27.85 -25.44
N LYS A 540 7.88 28.07 -26.49
CA LYS A 540 6.51 28.56 -26.33
C LYS A 540 5.65 27.61 -25.51
N TYR A 541 5.81 26.31 -25.71
CA TYR A 541 5.09 25.31 -24.96
C TYR A 541 5.40 25.37 -23.46
N VAL A 542 6.69 25.56 -23.10
CA VAL A 542 7.11 25.75 -21.68
C VAL A 542 6.36 26.90 -21.01
N LEU A 543 6.15 28.03 -21.70
CA LEU A 543 5.40 29.18 -21.13
C LEU A 543 3.96 28.83 -20.73
N ASN A 544 3.35 27.86 -21.41
CA ASN A 544 1.97 27.44 -21.20
C ASN A 544 1.82 26.34 -20.13
N LEU A 545 2.93 25.75 -19.68
CA LEU A 545 2.89 24.70 -18.66
C LEU A 545 2.63 25.28 -17.27
N LYS A 546 1.67 24.72 -16.56
CA LYS A 546 1.24 25.19 -15.21
C LYS A 546 2.37 25.19 -14.16
N LYS A 547 3.37 24.33 -14.34
CA LYS A 547 4.48 24.16 -13.40
C LYS A 547 5.68 25.03 -13.70
N THR A 548 5.65 25.86 -14.74
CA THR A 548 6.79 26.70 -15.13
C THR A 548 6.97 27.84 -14.12
N GLU A 549 8.11 27.86 -13.48
CA GLU A 549 8.52 28.91 -12.54
C GLU A 549 8.77 30.24 -13.25
N ASN A 550 8.61 31.36 -12.53
CA ASN A 550 8.70 32.69 -13.12
C ASN A 550 10.11 32.98 -13.68
N GLU A 551 11.16 32.51 -13.02
CA GLU A 551 12.54 32.68 -13.48
C GLU A 551 12.76 32.00 -14.85
N LEU A 552 12.29 30.76 -14.99
CA LEU A 552 12.36 30.03 -16.24
C LEU A 552 11.52 30.72 -17.33
N LYS A 553 10.34 31.26 -17.02
CA LYS A 553 9.54 32.03 -17.99
C LYS A 553 10.30 33.21 -18.55
N GLU A 554 10.99 33.97 -17.72
CA GLU A 554 11.79 35.12 -18.19
C GLU A 554 12.97 34.67 -19.04
N LYS A 555 13.65 33.59 -18.68
CA LYS A 555 14.69 32.97 -19.51
C LYS A 555 14.19 32.56 -20.88
N ILE A 556 13.02 31.88 -20.93
CA ILE A 556 12.39 31.44 -22.17
C ILE A 556 11.97 32.62 -23.05
N LYS A 557 11.41 33.69 -22.49
CA LYS A 557 11.08 34.90 -23.26
C LYS A 557 12.30 35.49 -23.99
N ARG A 558 13.47 35.52 -23.32
CA ARG A 558 14.71 35.96 -23.96
C ARG A 558 15.12 35.02 -25.09
N LYS A 559 15.13 33.71 -24.86
CA LYS A 559 15.45 32.72 -25.89
C LYS A 559 14.56 32.83 -27.13
N LEU A 560 13.28 33.16 -26.96
CA LEU A 560 12.35 33.36 -28.07
C LEU A 560 12.70 34.57 -28.96
N ILE A 561 13.38 35.57 -28.41
CA ILE A 561 13.80 36.77 -29.13
C ILE A 561 15.17 36.54 -29.78
N THR A 562 16.18 36.15 -28.99
CA THR A 562 17.58 36.13 -29.43
C THR A 562 18.15 34.75 -29.74
N GLY A 563 17.42 33.68 -29.41
CA GLY A 563 17.99 32.33 -29.38
C GLY A 563 18.87 32.10 -28.14
N ILE A 564 19.83 31.19 -28.24
CA ILE A 564 20.80 30.84 -27.17
C ILE A 564 22.23 30.93 -27.67
#